data_6c93bffd8ccc8bb58ccf7b1258190a7d
#
_entry.id   6c93bffd8ccc8bb58ccf7b1258190a7d
#
_cell.length_a   1.000
_cell.length_b   1.000
_cell.length_c   1.000
_cell.angle_alpha   90.00
_cell.angle_beta   90.00
_cell.angle_gamma   90.00
#
_symmetry.space_group_name_H-M   'P 1'
#
loop_
_entity.id
_entity.type
_entity.pdbx_description
1 polymer ?
#
loop_
_entity_poly.entity_id
_entity_poly.type
_entity_poly.pdbx_seq_one_letter_code
_entity_poly.pdbx_strand_id
1 'polypeptide(L)'
;MSKRRGALPDHELRKRNIQVHSASSHKECGIGPASIDIPCGDEFYRLPGVMQPVKGELIGDLVHRWGRLHSNSAPLEVGITYAVPLGSVSLPDDLYGYYNPKSSSGRTDVQCRVIADGVARYDTVRPEGKYGGYHGATWLLITPNSFPIVPPDNTSLVQLRIFNKDLVSTKRRLQGSGKNHRLRMTAKI
;
A
#
# COMPACT_ATOMS: atom_id res chain seq x y z
N MET A 1 -20.75 21.51 -10.30
CA MET A 1 -20.85 20.58 -9.15
C MET A 1 -19.51 20.51 -8.45
N SER A 2 -19.43 20.89 -7.16
CA SER A 2 -18.18 20.77 -6.38
C SER A 2 -17.87 19.29 -6.19
N LYS A 3 -16.78 18.80 -6.79
CA LYS A 3 -16.31 17.42 -6.57
C LYS A 3 -15.99 17.28 -5.07
N ARG A 4 -16.70 16.40 -4.37
CA ARG A 4 -16.43 16.09 -2.96
C ARG A 4 -14.99 15.55 -2.86
N ARG A 5 -14.25 16.04 -1.86
CA ARG A 5 -12.89 15.57 -1.56
C ARG A 5 -12.98 14.30 -0.71
N GLY A 6 -12.15 13.33 -0.98
CA GLY A 6 -12.07 12.13 -0.17
C GLY A 6 -11.79 10.86 -0.96
N ALA A 7 -12.01 9.71 -0.30
CA ALA A 7 -11.92 8.42 -0.95
C ALA A 7 -13.01 8.28 -2.02
N LEU A 8 -12.63 7.71 -3.16
CA LEU A 8 -13.57 7.46 -4.24
C LEU A 8 -14.45 6.26 -3.89
N PRO A 9 -15.79 6.38 -4.00
CA PRO A 9 -16.70 5.26 -3.90
C PRO A 9 -16.62 4.37 -5.16
N ASP A 10 -17.14 3.15 -5.08
CA ASP A 10 -17.09 2.11 -6.11
C ASP A 10 -17.53 2.59 -7.50
N HIS A 11 -18.63 3.32 -7.58
CA HIS A 11 -19.16 3.84 -8.84
C HIS A 11 -18.24 4.89 -9.50
N GLU A 12 -17.45 5.64 -8.70
CA GLU A 12 -16.43 6.56 -9.22
C GLU A 12 -15.15 5.79 -9.60
N LEU A 13 -14.77 4.75 -8.86
CA LEU A 13 -13.65 3.88 -9.19
C LEU A 13 -13.83 3.24 -10.57
N ARG A 14 -15.06 2.77 -10.88
CA ARG A 14 -15.39 2.14 -12.17
C ARG A 14 -15.45 3.12 -13.36
N LYS A 15 -15.73 4.39 -13.10
CA LYS A 15 -15.85 5.43 -14.16
C LYS A 15 -14.53 6.09 -14.52
N ARG A 16 -13.53 5.99 -13.65
CA ARG A 16 -12.24 6.61 -13.84
C ARG A 16 -11.27 5.68 -14.56
N ASN A 17 -10.31 6.24 -15.28
CA ASN A 17 -9.23 5.48 -15.89
C ASN A 17 -8.21 5.03 -14.83
N ILE A 18 -8.66 4.14 -13.94
CA ILE A 18 -7.88 3.53 -12.88
C ILE A 18 -7.61 2.10 -13.31
N GLN A 19 -6.34 1.73 -13.43
CA GLN A 19 -5.93 0.39 -13.77
C GLN A 19 -5.19 -0.21 -12.58
N VAL A 20 -5.69 -1.33 -12.08
CA VAL A 20 -5.06 -2.11 -11.01
C VAL A 20 -5.08 -3.57 -11.47
N HIS A 21 -3.90 -4.10 -11.72
CA HIS A 21 -3.72 -5.48 -12.16
C HIS A 21 -3.10 -6.29 -11.03
N SER A 22 -3.70 -7.42 -10.69
CA SER A 22 -3.14 -8.36 -9.71
C SER A 22 -1.91 -9.07 -10.27
N ALA A 23 -0.96 -9.38 -9.40
CA ALA A 23 0.14 -10.30 -9.70
C ALA A 23 -0.25 -11.77 -9.46
N SER A 24 -1.41 -12.04 -8.86
CA SER A 24 -1.90 -13.41 -8.68
C SER A 24 -2.33 -14.00 -10.03
N SER A 25 -1.91 -15.23 -10.31
CA SER A 25 -2.35 -16.00 -11.48
C SER A 25 -3.78 -16.55 -11.34
N HIS A 26 -4.35 -16.52 -10.13
CA HIS A 26 -5.60 -17.20 -9.79
C HIS A 26 -6.74 -16.25 -9.41
N LYS A 27 -6.45 -14.99 -9.12
CA LYS A 27 -7.46 -14.05 -8.63
C LYS A 27 -7.25 -12.62 -9.11
N GLU A 28 -8.33 -12.02 -9.57
CA GLU A 28 -8.37 -10.61 -9.92
C GLU A 28 -8.62 -9.70 -8.72
N CYS A 29 -8.37 -8.40 -8.90
CA CYS A 29 -8.65 -7.39 -7.90
C CYS A 29 -10.16 -7.24 -7.67
N GLY A 30 -10.59 -7.16 -6.42
CA GLY A 30 -11.99 -6.98 -6.03
C GLY A 30 -12.31 -5.52 -5.70
N ILE A 31 -13.32 -4.93 -6.37
CA ILE A 31 -13.77 -3.57 -6.04
C ILE A 31 -14.82 -3.63 -4.93
N GLY A 32 -14.46 -3.12 -3.76
CA GLY A 32 -15.35 -2.88 -2.63
C GLY A 32 -15.97 -1.47 -2.65
N PRO A 33 -16.79 -1.12 -1.65
CA PRO A 33 -17.55 0.15 -1.62
C PRO A 33 -16.70 1.43 -1.72
N ALA A 34 -15.44 1.41 -1.24
CA ALA A 34 -14.51 2.55 -1.29
C ALA A 34 -13.04 2.09 -1.27
N SER A 35 -12.76 0.89 -1.75
CA SER A 35 -11.42 0.32 -1.82
C SER A 35 -11.35 -0.76 -2.89
N ILE A 36 -10.12 -1.10 -3.27
CA ILE A 36 -9.83 -2.22 -4.16
C ILE A 36 -9.02 -3.23 -3.35
N ASP A 37 -9.54 -4.44 -3.20
CA ASP A 37 -8.84 -5.56 -2.60
C ASP A 37 -7.86 -6.14 -3.62
N ILE A 38 -6.59 -6.25 -3.25
CA ILE A 38 -5.55 -6.74 -4.15
C ILE A 38 -5.03 -8.07 -3.61
N PRO A 39 -5.20 -9.16 -4.35
CA PRO A 39 -4.66 -10.45 -3.97
C PRO A 39 -3.13 -10.44 -3.99
N CYS A 40 -2.52 -11.22 -3.11
CA CYS A 40 -1.10 -11.50 -3.16
C CYS A 40 -0.76 -12.29 -4.42
N GLY A 41 0.40 -12.03 -5.00
CA GLY A 41 0.99 -12.87 -6.04
C GLY A 41 1.43 -14.23 -5.49
N ASP A 42 1.95 -15.06 -6.38
CA ASP A 42 2.17 -16.48 -6.10
C ASP A 42 3.60 -16.78 -5.61
N GLU A 43 4.50 -15.79 -5.65
CA GLU A 43 5.89 -15.94 -5.25
C GLU A 43 6.21 -15.10 -4.01
N PHE A 44 6.78 -15.75 -3.00
CA PHE A 44 7.23 -15.10 -1.77
C PHE A 44 8.75 -15.08 -1.73
N TYR A 45 9.33 -13.95 -1.37
CA TYR A 45 10.77 -13.75 -1.27
C TYR A 45 11.14 -13.40 0.16
N ARG A 46 11.88 -14.29 0.84
CA ARG A 46 12.45 -14.01 2.16
C ARG A 46 13.51 -12.91 2.03
N LEU A 47 13.37 -11.84 2.81
CA LEU A 47 14.28 -10.72 2.81
C LEU A 47 15.24 -10.76 4.01
N PRO A 48 16.48 -10.23 3.89
CA PRO A 48 17.40 -10.10 5.00
C PRO A 48 16.95 -9.05 6.03
N GLY A 49 16.01 -8.21 5.68
CA GLY A 49 15.44 -7.14 6.51
C GLY A 49 14.36 -6.38 5.78
N VAL A 50 13.85 -5.34 6.41
CA VAL A 50 12.85 -4.44 5.80
C VAL A 50 13.56 -3.56 4.77
N MET A 51 12.95 -3.38 3.62
CA MET A 51 13.46 -2.52 2.55
C MET A 51 12.48 -1.40 2.22
N GLN A 52 13.02 -0.32 1.69
CA GLN A 52 12.24 0.79 1.14
C GLN A 52 12.97 1.32 -0.09
N PRO A 53 12.31 1.42 -1.25
CA PRO A 53 12.95 1.94 -2.45
C PRO A 53 13.26 3.43 -2.29
N VAL A 54 14.29 3.89 -2.93
CA VAL A 54 14.55 5.32 -3.14
C VAL A 54 14.03 5.74 -4.51
N LYS A 55 14.03 7.05 -4.76
CA LYS A 55 13.55 7.60 -6.02
C LYS A 55 14.26 6.96 -7.23
N GLY A 56 13.48 6.38 -8.13
CA GLY A 56 13.96 5.76 -9.37
C GLY A 56 14.32 4.29 -9.27
N GLU A 57 14.27 3.68 -8.09
CA GLU A 57 14.49 2.24 -7.93
C GLU A 57 13.23 1.45 -8.20
N LEU A 58 13.41 0.31 -8.87
CA LEU A 58 12.36 -0.71 -9.06
C LEU A 58 12.46 -1.75 -7.94
N ILE A 59 11.34 -2.04 -7.31
CA ILE A 59 11.31 -2.99 -6.19
C ILE A 59 11.66 -4.40 -6.65
N GLY A 60 11.20 -4.78 -7.83
CA GLY A 60 11.54 -6.09 -8.40
C GLY A 60 13.05 -6.32 -8.44
N ASP A 61 13.84 -5.32 -8.87
CA ASP A 61 15.30 -5.41 -8.91
C ASP A 61 15.90 -5.57 -7.51
N LEU A 62 15.36 -4.84 -6.52
CA LEU A 62 15.80 -4.95 -5.14
C LEU A 62 15.48 -6.31 -4.54
N VAL A 63 14.26 -6.80 -4.77
CA VAL A 63 13.82 -8.11 -4.27
C VAL A 63 14.63 -9.24 -4.89
N HIS A 64 14.88 -9.22 -6.21
CA HIS A 64 15.69 -10.25 -6.87
C HIS A 64 17.17 -10.20 -6.45
N ARG A 65 17.68 -9.02 -6.08
CA ARG A 65 19.07 -8.85 -5.61
C ARG A 65 19.27 -9.33 -4.18
N TRP A 66 18.33 -9.07 -3.28
CA TRP A 66 18.48 -9.28 -1.83
C TRP A 66 17.58 -10.38 -1.27
N GLY A 67 16.49 -10.69 -1.94
CA GLY A 67 15.54 -11.70 -1.51
C GLY A 67 15.94 -13.10 -1.96
N ARG A 68 15.42 -14.09 -1.26
CA ARG A 68 15.53 -15.49 -1.63
C ARG A 68 14.13 -16.08 -1.79
N LEU A 69 13.89 -16.74 -2.90
CA LEU A 69 12.61 -17.40 -3.14
C LEU A 69 12.29 -18.35 -1.99
N HIS A 70 11.09 -18.20 -1.43
CA HIS A 70 10.58 -19.02 -0.35
C HIS A 70 9.60 -20.05 -0.88
N SER A 71 9.64 -21.26 -0.36
CA SER A 71 8.70 -22.30 -0.76
C SER A 71 7.29 -22.01 -0.22
N ASN A 72 6.29 -22.04 -1.09
CA ASN A 72 4.89 -21.83 -0.70
C ASN A 72 4.34 -22.94 0.22
N SER A 73 5.02 -24.09 0.30
CA SER A 73 4.69 -25.18 1.24
C SER A 73 5.26 -24.97 2.64
N ALA A 74 6.19 -24.02 2.79
CA ALA A 74 6.80 -23.71 4.09
C ALA A 74 6.11 -22.50 4.74
N PRO A 75 5.93 -22.50 6.09
CA PRO A 75 5.33 -21.37 6.77
C PRO A 75 6.27 -20.14 6.74
N LEU A 76 5.69 -18.94 6.72
CA LEU A 76 6.41 -17.70 6.93
C LEU A 76 6.78 -17.59 8.41
N GLU A 77 8.06 -17.43 8.71
CA GLU A 77 8.63 -17.47 10.05
C GLU A 77 8.40 -16.16 10.80
N VAL A 78 8.25 -16.26 12.13
CA VAL A 78 8.10 -15.10 13.01
C VAL A 78 9.31 -14.17 12.94
N GLY A 79 9.08 -12.88 12.87
CA GLY A 79 10.10 -11.85 12.81
C GLY A 79 10.85 -11.74 11.48
N ILE A 80 10.53 -12.60 10.50
CA ILE A 80 11.14 -12.55 9.17
C ILE A 80 10.22 -11.78 8.22
N THR A 81 10.79 -10.88 7.45
CA THR A 81 10.05 -10.13 6.43
C THR A 81 10.12 -10.85 5.07
N TYR A 82 8.97 -10.97 4.45
CA TYR A 82 8.82 -11.53 3.11
C TYR A 82 8.24 -10.48 2.17
N ALA A 83 8.74 -10.42 0.94
CA ALA A 83 8.16 -9.63 -0.14
C ALA A 83 7.31 -10.52 -1.04
N VAL A 84 6.13 -10.03 -1.42
CA VAL A 84 5.26 -10.68 -2.39
C VAL A 84 4.73 -9.62 -3.38
N PRO A 85 4.74 -9.88 -4.69
CA PRO A 85 4.22 -8.92 -5.66
C PRO A 85 2.70 -8.76 -5.46
N LEU A 86 2.21 -7.52 -5.54
CA LEU A 86 0.78 -7.22 -5.60
C LEU A 86 0.31 -6.97 -7.03
N GLY A 87 1.23 -6.57 -7.92
CA GLY A 87 0.95 -6.23 -9.30
C GLY A 87 1.18 -4.76 -9.61
N SER A 88 0.50 -4.25 -10.62
CA SER A 88 0.70 -2.88 -11.09
C SER A 88 -0.49 -1.97 -10.82
N VAL A 89 -0.19 -0.70 -10.60
CA VAL A 89 -1.19 0.36 -10.39
C VAL A 89 -0.91 1.51 -11.36
N SER A 90 -1.95 1.98 -12.06
CA SER A 90 -1.90 3.18 -12.87
C SER A 90 -3.04 4.12 -12.48
N LEU A 91 -2.68 5.33 -12.04
CA LEU A 91 -3.60 6.36 -11.59
C LEU A 91 -3.43 7.65 -12.40
N PRO A 92 -4.52 8.33 -12.80
CA PRO A 92 -4.48 9.67 -13.34
C PRO A 92 -3.86 10.72 -12.40
N ASP A 93 -3.37 11.84 -12.95
CA ASP A 93 -2.66 12.89 -12.20
C ASP A 93 -3.49 13.58 -11.11
N ASP A 94 -4.81 13.49 -11.15
CA ASP A 94 -5.71 14.05 -10.15
C ASP A 94 -6.04 13.06 -9.00
N LEU A 95 -5.46 11.85 -9.04
CA LEU A 95 -5.69 10.78 -8.07
C LEU A 95 -4.40 10.33 -7.41
N TYR A 96 -4.51 9.88 -6.16
CA TYR A 96 -3.44 9.18 -5.45
C TYR A 96 -4.03 8.02 -4.65
N GLY A 97 -3.21 7.03 -4.34
CA GLY A 97 -3.63 5.83 -3.63
C GLY A 97 -2.97 5.71 -2.26
N TYR A 98 -3.69 5.07 -1.35
CA TYR A 98 -3.22 4.70 -0.02
C TYR A 98 -3.59 3.26 0.28
N TYR A 99 -2.60 2.46 0.65
CA TYR A 99 -2.81 1.08 1.09
C TYR A 99 -3.10 1.02 2.57
N ASN A 100 -3.98 0.12 2.94
CA ASN A 100 -4.23 -0.23 4.33
C ASN A 100 -4.27 -1.75 4.47
N PRO A 101 -3.69 -2.33 5.54
CA PRO A 101 -3.94 -3.70 5.89
C PRO A 101 -5.43 -3.94 6.10
N LYS A 102 -5.91 -5.12 5.74
CA LYS A 102 -7.27 -5.53 6.10
C LYS A 102 -7.34 -5.81 7.60
N SER A 103 -8.49 -5.60 8.21
CA SER A 103 -8.68 -5.85 9.64
C SER A 103 -8.41 -7.30 10.05
N SER A 104 -8.63 -8.25 9.13
CA SER A 104 -8.27 -9.66 9.32
C SER A 104 -6.77 -9.85 9.52
N SER A 105 -5.93 -9.18 8.73
CA SER A 105 -4.47 -9.24 8.85
C SER A 105 -3.98 -8.71 10.20
N GLY A 106 -4.56 -7.59 10.68
CA GLY A 106 -4.24 -7.06 12.01
C GLY A 106 -4.65 -7.97 13.16
N ARG A 107 -5.77 -8.69 13.03
CA ARG A 107 -6.23 -9.65 14.06
C ARG A 107 -5.35 -10.89 14.17
N THR A 108 -4.62 -11.23 13.13
CA THR A 108 -3.66 -12.35 13.12
C THR A 108 -2.24 -11.92 13.46
N ASP A 109 -2.05 -10.68 13.94
CA ASP A 109 -0.76 -10.09 14.29
C ASP A 109 0.30 -10.21 13.17
N VAL A 110 -0.16 -9.97 11.95
CA VAL A 110 0.69 -9.94 10.76
C VAL A 110 0.89 -8.49 10.34
N GLN A 111 2.12 -8.04 10.38
CA GLN A 111 2.47 -6.71 9.86
C GLN A 111 2.49 -6.75 8.33
N CYS A 112 1.69 -5.88 7.73
CA CYS A 112 1.60 -5.68 6.29
C CYS A 112 1.97 -4.24 5.95
N ARG A 113 2.97 -4.06 5.07
CA ARG A 113 3.37 -2.74 4.55
C ARG A 113 3.51 -2.83 3.03
N VAL A 114 3.05 -1.83 2.31
CA VAL A 114 3.19 -1.80 0.86
C VAL A 114 4.30 -0.84 0.45
N ILE A 115 5.12 -1.29 -0.48
CA ILE A 115 6.12 -0.49 -1.17
C ILE A 115 5.77 -0.38 -2.65
N ALA A 116 6.10 0.74 -3.27
CA ALA A 116 5.76 1.07 -4.64
C ALA A 116 6.97 1.61 -5.39
N ASP A 117 7.14 1.23 -6.66
CA ASP A 117 8.28 1.62 -7.49
C ASP A 117 8.52 3.14 -7.45
N GLY A 118 9.76 3.54 -7.13
CA GLY A 118 10.18 4.93 -7.10
C GLY A 118 9.53 5.80 -6.01
N VAL A 119 8.82 5.20 -5.03
CA VAL A 119 8.15 5.93 -3.95
C VAL A 119 8.83 5.62 -2.61
N ALA A 120 9.55 6.61 -2.05
CA ALA A 120 10.29 6.48 -0.79
C ALA A 120 9.40 6.59 0.45
N ARG A 121 8.20 5.99 0.41
CA ARG A 121 7.24 5.96 1.52
C ARG A 121 6.40 4.70 1.46
N TYR A 122 6.16 4.10 2.62
CA TYR A 122 5.25 2.97 2.73
C TYR A 122 3.80 3.35 2.46
N ASP A 123 3.04 2.39 2.01
CA ASP A 123 1.57 2.37 1.91
C ASP A 123 1.00 3.48 1.03
N THR A 124 1.77 4.08 0.14
CA THR A 124 1.29 5.11 -0.77
C THR A 124 1.73 4.87 -2.20
N VAL A 125 0.86 5.16 -3.15
CA VAL A 125 1.14 5.21 -4.57
C VAL A 125 0.97 6.66 -5.04
N ARG A 126 1.98 7.47 -4.73
CA ARG A 126 2.05 8.89 -5.09
C ARG A 126 3.51 9.29 -5.25
N PRO A 127 3.94 9.71 -6.44
CA PRO A 127 5.30 10.17 -6.67
C PRO A 127 5.63 11.38 -5.79
N GLU A 128 6.90 11.48 -5.38
CA GLU A 128 7.37 12.64 -4.62
C GLU A 128 7.26 13.94 -5.44
N GLY A 129 6.87 15.01 -4.74
CA GLY A 129 6.71 16.34 -5.36
C GLY A 129 5.51 16.48 -6.29
N LYS A 130 4.75 15.41 -6.55
CA LYS A 130 3.52 15.45 -7.37
C LYS A 130 2.28 15.33 -6.50
N TYR A 131 1.21 15.89 -7.01
CA TYR A 131 -0.10 15.84 -6.35
C TYR A 131 -0.76 14.46 -6.45
N GLY A 132 -0.63 13.82 -7.60
CA GLY A 132 -1.17 12.52 -7.92
C GLY A 132 -0.46 11.95 -9.16
N GLY A 133 -1.09 10.98 -9.75
CA GLY A 133 -0.53 10.22 -10.86
C GLY A 133 0.46 9.17 -10.35
N TYR A 134 0.32 7.96 -10.81
CA TYR A 134 1.27 6.89 -10.52
C TYR A 134 1.18 5.85 -11.62
N HIS A 135 2.32 5.30 -11.99
CA HIS A 135 2.39 4.12 -12.84
C HIS A 135 3.60 3.28 -12.42
N GLY A 136 3.35 2.05 -11.96
CA GLY A 136 4.42 1.18 -11.50
C GLY A 136 3.93 -0.06 -10.78
N ALA A 137 4.87 -0.92 -10.42
CA ALA A 137 4.60 -2.10 -9.62
C ALA A 137 4.48 -1.76 -8.13
N THR A 138 3.75 -2.61 -7.43
CA THR A 138 3.59 -2.55 -5.98
C THR A 138 3.84 -3.92 -5.38
N TRP A 139 4.44 -3.93 -4.19
CA TRP A 139 4.82 -5.14 -3.47
C TRP A 139 4.37 -5.05 -2.02
N LEU A 140 3.97 -6.17 -1.46
CA LEU A 140 3.62 -6.29 -0.05
C LEU A 140 4.80 -6.86 0.73
N LEU A 141 5.15 -6.20 1.82
CA LEU A 141 6.02 -6.73 2.86
C LEU A 141 5.17 -7.35 3.95
N ILE A 142 5.41 -8.62 4.25
CA ILE A 142 4.68 -9.39 5.27
C ILE A 142 5.67 -9.79 6.35
N THR A 143 5.34 -9.51 7.61
CA THR A 143 6.14 -9.96 8.76
C THR A 143 5.19 -10.54 9.81
N PRO A 144 5.16 -11.86 10.01
CA PRO A 144 4.45 -12.47 11.14
C PRO A 144 5.12 -12.07 12.46
N ASN A 145 4.35 -11.63 13.47
CA ASN A 145 4.91 -11.19 14.74
C ASN A 145 4.81 -12.24 15.85
N SER A 146 3.68 -12.96 15.96
CA SER A 146 3.42 -13.84 17.09
C SER A 146 3.58 -15.32 16.77
N PHE A 147 3.23 -15.77 15.57
CA PHE A 147 3.29 -17.18 15.16
C PHE A 147 3.55 -17.31 13.66
N PRO A 148 4.13 -18.44 13.22
CA PRO A 148 4.32 -18.70 11.79
C PRO A 148 2.97 -18.79 11.09
N ILE A 149 2.88 -18.25 9.87
CA ILE A 149 1.68 -18.32 9.05
C ILE A 149 1.94 -19.08 7.75
N VAL A 150 0.95 -19.82 7.29
CA VAL A 150 1.00 -20.40 5.94
C VAL A 150 0.88 -19.27 4.93
N PRO A 151 1.69 -19.25 3.84
CA PRO A 151 1.55 -18.27 2.79
C PRO A 151 0.09 -18.18 2.32
N PRO A 152 -0.48 -16.98 2.25
CA PRO A 152 -1.91 -16.82 1.94
C PRO A 152 -2.16 -17.04 0.46
N ASP A 153 -2.75 -18.15 0.08
CA ASP A 153 -3.18 -18.40 -1.29
C ASP A 153 -4.37 -17.51 -1.65
N ASN A 154 -4.26 -16.77 -2.74
CA ASN A 154 -5.35 -15.97 -3.30
C ASN A 154 -6.04 -15.01 -2.31
N THR A 155 -5.38 -14.68 -1.20
CA THR A 155 -5.94 -13.85 -0.14
C THR A 155 -5.48 -12.41 -0.31
N SER A 156 -6.42 -11.47 -0.20
CA SER A 156 -6.08 -10.06 -0.13
C SER A 156 -5.80 -9.68 1.33
N LEU A 157 -4.54 -9.39 1.66
CA LEU A 157 -4.14 -8.92 2.99
C LEU A 157 -4.21 -7.39 3.12
N VAL A 158 -4.24 -6.70 1.99
CA VAL A 158 -4.28 -5.24 1.91
C VAL A 158 -5.37 -4.77 0.96
N GLN A 159 -5.78 -3.52 1.13
CA GLN A 159 -6.72 -2.84 0.26
C GLN A 159 -6.17 -1.48 -0.16
N LEU A 160 -6.36 -1.12 -1.41
CA LEU A 160 -6.01 0.19 -1.97
C LEU A 160 -7.21 1.11 -1.91
N ARG A 161 -7.08 2.26 -1.25
CA ARG A 161 -8.03 3.37 -1.30
C ARG A 161 -7.50 4.45 -2.23
N ILE A 162 -8.36 4.98 -3.07
CA ILE A 162 -8.01 6.02 -4.03
C ILE A 162 -8.71 7.32 -3.66
N PHE A 163 -7.97 8.41 -3.71
CA PHE A 163 -8.41 9.73 -3.28
C PHE A 163 -8.27 10.74 -4.43
N ASN A 164 -9.21 11.66 -4.52
CA ASN A 164 -9.27 12.66 -5.60
C ASN A 164 -8.75 14.05 -5.23
N LYS A 165 -8.29 14.28 -3.99
CA LYS A 165 -7.64 15.53 -3.54
C LYS A 165 -6.90 15.30 -2.23
N ASP A 166 -5.84 16.09 -2.02
CA ASP A 166 -5.05 16.03 -0.80
C ASP A 166 -5.84 16.55 0.41
N LEU A 167 -6.04 15.71 1.41
CA LEU A 167 -6.62 16.10 2.68
C LEU A 167 -5.71 17.08 3.46
N VAL A 168 -4.40 17.11 3.12
CA VAL A 168 -3.42 17.99 3.77
C VAL A 168 -3.61 19.46 3.42
N SER A 169 -4.24 19.77 2.28
CA SER A 169 -4.54 21.18 1.93
C SER A 169 -5.55 21.84 2.87
N THR A 170 -6.23 21.07 3.71
CA THR A 170 -7.16 21.56 4.73
C THR A 170 -6.43 22.25 5.89
N LYS A 171 -5.16 21.90 6.17
CA LYS A 171 -4.37 22.59 7.21
C LYS A 171 -4.07 24.05 6.90
N ARG A 172 -3.94 24.43 5.62
CA ARG A 172 -3.73 25.84 5.23
C ARG A 172 -4.96 26.73 5.46
N ARG A 173 -6.16 26.16 5.44
CA ARG A 173 -7.40 26.92 5.67
C ARG A 173 -7.68 27.18 7.15
N LEU A 174 -7.16 26.34 8.06
CA LEU A 174 -7.30 26.52 9.50
C LEU A 174 -6.26 27.49 10.09
N GLN A 175 -5.18 27.78 9.37
CA GLN A 175 -4.18 28.78 9.78
C GLN A 175 -4.55 30.23 9.40
N GLY A 176 -5.59 30.43 8.59
CA GLY A 176 -6.07 31.78 8.18
C GLY A 176 -7.15 32.39 9.08
N SER A 177 -7.62 31.71 10.10
CA SER A 177 -8.55 32.22 11.11
C SER A 177 -7.84 32.23 12.48
N GLY A 178 -7.32 33.39 12.86
CA GLY A 178 -6.46 33.56 14.02
C GLY A 178 -6.99 32.97 15.31
N LYS A 179 -6.18 32.17 15.91
CA LYS A 179 -5.79 32.16 17.33
C LYS A 179 -4.84 31.00 17.56
N ASN A 180 -3.63 31.34 18.00
CA ASN A 180 -2.58 30.39 18.38
C ASN A 180 -3.05 29.48 19.53
N HIS A 181 -3.40 28.25 19.23
CA HIS A 181 -3.35 27.14 20.17
C HIS A 181 -2.18 26.24 19.81
N ARG A 182 -1.01 26.51 20.41
CA ARG A 182 0.11 25.56 20.47
C ARG A 182 -0.32 24.36 21.32
N LEU A 183 -0.66 23.25 20.69
CA LEU A 183 -0.66 21.96 21.37
C LEU A 183 0.81 21.56 21.61
N ARG A 184 1.29 21.76 22.83
CA ARG A 184 2.53 21.13 23.31
C ARG A 184 2.19 19.68 23.66
N MET A 185 2.61 18.74 22.84
CA MET A 185 2.75 17.36 23.29
C MET A 185 4.04 17.27 24.12
N THR A 186 3.90 17.14 25.42
CA THR A 186 4.98 16.70 26.32
C THR A 186 4.88 15.19 26.42
N ALA A 187 5.75 14.47 25.71
CA ALA A 187 6.01 13.09 26.05
C ALA A 187 6.77 13.06 27.40
N LYS A 188 6.17 12.50 28.42
CA LYS A 188 6.90 12.08 29.63
C LYS A 188 7.41 10.67 29.35
N ILE A 189 8.72 10.53 29.37
CA ILE A 189 9.47 9.27 29.47
C ILE A 189 9.38 8.78 30.90
#